data_cf5a7b908b8f782d5a7dd6288c373403
#
_entry.id   cf5a7b908b8f782d5a7dd6288c373403
#
_cell.length_a   1.000
_cell.length_b   1.000
_cell.length_c   1.000
_cell.angle_alpha   90.00
_cell.angle_beta   90.00
_cell.angle_gamma   90.00
#
_symmetry.space_group_name_H-M   'P 1'
#
loop_
_entity.id
_entity.type
_entity.pdbx_description
1 polymer ?
#
loop_
_entity_poly.entity_id
_entity_poly.type
_entity_poly.pdbx_seq_one_letter_code
_entity_poly.pdbx_strand_id
1 'polypeptide(L)'
;MAKKKNQKKAEAQAKKSAVESLRFQAHWGLKQRGCEDDMFHKHVDAEVDIIAELELAQDMLAIKALVDDVKQAFGVTPTPEKGNLTKSPIAVALGIAYVEDLNIMGNPLSWTEMKEQRLLKIYYPEEYRNQIINWAKQKGFNTSTYLGMPMIKFSHIFLVMDRTKEA
;
A
#
# COMPACT_ATOMS: atom_id res chain seq x y z
N MET A 1 -33.65 -13.40 2.95
CA MET A 1 -33.43 -12.11 3.61
C MET A 1 -32.43 -12.16 4.78
N ALA A 2 -32.47 -13.15 5.64
CA ALA A 2 -31.53 -13.28 6.75
C ALA A 2 -30.06 -13.41 6.30
N LYS A 3 -29.79 -14.15 5.20
CA LYS A 3 -28.44 -14.32 4.66
C LYS A 3 -27.82 -13.00 4.16
N LYS A 4 -28.61 -12.10 3.55
CA LYS A 4 -28.12 -10.79 3.06
C LYS A 4 -27.79 -9.86 4.22
N LYS A 5 -28.58 -9.85 5.30
CA LYS A 5 -28.30 -9.03 6.49
C LYS A 5 -27.04 -9.51 7.22
N ASN A 6 -26.84 -10.82 7.33
CA ASN A 6 -25.63 -11.40 7.95
C ASN A 6 -24.39 -11.12 7.11
N GLN A 7 -24.51 -11.18 5.79
CA GLN A 7 -23.43 -10.89 4.87
C GLN A 7 -22.99 -9.41 4.94
N LYS A 8 -23.96 -8.47 5.00
CA LYS A 8 -23.67 -7.03 5.18
C LYS A 8 -22.99 -6.75 6.51
N LYS A 9 -23.44 -7.41 7.59
CA LYS A 9 -22.81 -7.27 8.91
C LYS A 9 -21.38 -7.81 8.91
N ALA A 10 -21.14 -8.95 8.25
CA ALA A 10 -19.82 -9.54 8.14
C ALA A 10 -18.87 -8.64 7.32
N GLU A 11 -19.36 -8.07 6.23
CA GLU A 11 -18.58 -7.13 5.40
C GLU A 11 -18.24 -5.85 6.17
N ALA A 12 -19.21 -5.29 6.89
CA ALA A 12 -18.99 -4.09 7.71
C ALA A 12 -17.98 -4.37 8.82
N GLN A 13 -18.07 -5.54 9.46
CA GLN A 13 -17.12 -5.94 10.51
C GLN A 13 -15.72 -6.17 9.93
N ALA A 14 -15.61 -6.77 8.74
CA ALA A 14 -14.33 -6.96 8.07
C ALA A 14 -13.67 -5.62 7.72
N LYS A 15 -14.43 -4.65 7.24
CA LYS A 15 -13.93 -3.30 6.95
C LYS A 15 -13.44 -2.60 8.21
N LYS A 16 -14.19 -2.70 9.29
CA LYS A 16 -13.82 -2.11 10.59
C LYS A 16 -12.55 -2.75 11.13
N SER A 17 -12.45 -4.07 11.09
CA SER A 17 -11.26 -4.81 11.53
C SER A 17 -10.04 -4.44 10.71
N ALA A 18 -10.21 -4.23 9.39
CA ALA A 18 -9.11 -3.81 8.51
C ALA A 18 -8.60 -2.41 8.90
N VAL A 19 -9.49 -1.47 9.21
CA VAL A 19 -9.10 -0.12 9.65
C VAL A 19 -8.31 -0.19 10.96
N GLU A 20 -8.79 -0.96 11.93
CA GLU A 20 -8.11 -1.14 13.21
C GLU A 20 -6.72 -1.78 13.04
N SER A 21 -6.64 -2.79 12.20
CA SER A 21 -5.39 -3.48 11.88
C SER A 21 -4.41 -2.53 11.17
N LEU A 22 -4.90 -1.75 10.22
CA LEU A 22 -4.08 -0.77 9.49
C LEU A 22 -3.48 0.25 10.46
N ARG A 23 -4.31 0.80 11.36
CA ARG A 23 -3.87 1.76 12.37
C ARG A 23 -2.80 1.16 13.28
N PHE A 24 -3.06 -0.02 13.81
CA PHE A 24 -2.14 -0.72 14.68
C PHE A 24 -0.80 -1.00 13.99
N GLN A 25 -0.84 -1.57 12.79
CA GLN A 25 0.36 -1.93 12.05
C GLN A 25 1.18 -0.70 11.65
N ALA A 26 0.52 0.41 11.31
CA ALA A 26 1.21 1.64 10.96
C ALA A 26 1.96 2.23 12.16
N HIS A 27 1.32 2.34 13.32
CA HIS A 27 1.97 2.83 14.53
C HIS A 27 3.09 1.90 14.99
N TRP A 28 2.86 0.60 14.91
CA TRP A 28 3.87 -0.41 15.22
C TRP A 28 5.09 -0.26 14.30
N GLY A 29 4.84 -0.10 12.99
CA GLY A 29 5.92 0.07 12.01
C GLY A 29 6.75 1.32 12.27
N LEU A 30 6.14 2.42 12.68
CA LEU A 30 6.87 3.62 13.06
C LEU A 30 7.76 3.38 14.28
N LYS A 31 7.25 2.70 15.30
CA LYS A 31 8.04 2.35 16.49
C LYS A 31 9.23 1.47 16.13
N GLN A 32 9.04 0.48 15.27
CA GLN A 32 10.10 -0.41 14.81
C GLN A 32 11.23 0.34 14.09
N ARG A 33 10.91 1.49 13.50
CA ARG A 33 11.88 2.35 12.81
C ARG A 33 12.47 3.43 13.72
N GLY A 34 12.13 3.38 15.01
CA GLY A 34 12.59 4.37 15.98
C GLY A 34 11.92 5.72 15.84
N CYS A 35 10.81 5.82 15.13
CA CYS A 35 10.06 7.07 15.01
C CYS A 35 9.11 7.21 16.19
N GLU A 36 9.45 8.11 17.11
CA GLU A 36 8.63 8.42 18.30
C GLU A 36 7.98 9.81 18.19
N ASP A 37 8.08 10.45 17.04
CA ASP A 37 7.52 11.78 16.80
C ASP A 37 5.98 11.73 16.81
N ASP A 38 5.37 12.38 17.80
CA ASP A 38 3.92 12.45 17.95
C ASP A 38 3.24 13.05 16.72
N MET A 39 3.89 14.02 16.08
CA MET A 39 3.37 14.66 14.86
C MET A 39 3.21 13.65 13.73
N PHE A 40 4.20 12.79 13.54
CA PHE A 40 4.14 11.77 12.50
C PHE A 40 3.04 10.75 12.78
N HIS A 41 2.90 10.34 14.05
CA HIS A 41 1.82 9.45 14.49
C HIS A 41 0.44 10.09 14.26
N LYS A 42 0.30 11.40 14.46
CA LYS A 42 -0.94 12.14 14.16
C LYS A 42 -1.23 12.16 12.66
N HIS A 43 -0.22 12.33 11.84
CA HIS A 43 -0.39 12.26 10.37
C HIS A 43 -0.85 10.88 9.92
N VAL A 44 -0.31 9.83 10.54
CA VAL A 44 -0.76 8.45 10.27
C VAL A 44 -2.23 8.30 10.64
N ASP A 45 -2.65 8.76 11.81
CA ASP A 45 -4.05 8.66 12.24
C ASP A 45 -5.00 9.42 11.31
N ALA A 46 -4.62 10.61 10.89
CA ALA A 46 -5.40 11.40 9.94
C ALA A 46 -5.56 10.67 8.60
N GLU A 47 -4.49 10.06 8.11
CA GLU A 47 -4.52 9.31 6.85
C GLU A 47 -5.35 8.03 6.98
N VAL A 48 -5.27 7.34 8.12
CA VAL A 48 -6.13 6.16 8.37
C VAL A 48 -7.60 6.54 8.27
N ASP A 49 -7.99 7.67 8.83
CA ASP A 49 -9.38 8.12 8.78
C ASP A 49 -9.84 8.38 7.34
N ILE A 50 -9.00 8.97 6.52
CA ILE A 50 -9.28 9.21 5.09
C ILE A 50 -9.39 7.86 4.34
N ILE A 51 -8.46 6.96 4.56
CA ILE A 51 -8.45 5.63 3.93
C ILE A 51 -9.70 4.84 4.34
N ALA A 52 -10.10 4.94 5.60
CA ALA A 52 -11.31 4.28 6.11
C ALA A 52 -12.56 4.83 5.41
N GLU A 53 -12.66 6.15 5.27
CA GLU A 53 -13.77 6.80 4.58
C GLU A 53 -13.87 6.39 3.12
N LEU A 54 -12.73 6.20 2.44
CA LEU A 54 -12.67 5.74 1.06
C LEU A 54 -12.79 4.22 0.92
N GLU A 55 -12.87 3.49 2.03
CA GLU A 55 -12.97 2.02 2.06
C GLU A 55 -11.75 1.31 1.43
N LEU A 56 -10.56 1.86 1.63
CA LEU A 56 -9.32 1.36 1.03
C LEU A 56 -8.39 0.62 2.03
N ALA A 57 -8.83 0.44 3.27
CA ALA A 57 -7.98 -0.18 4.30
C ALA A 57 -7.59 -1.62 3.95
N GLN A 58 -8.52 -2.42 3.44
CA GLN A 58 -8.25 -3.80 3.04
C GLN A 58 -7.24 -3.86 1.90
N ASP A 59 -7.36 -2.96 0.93
CA ASP A 59 -6.41 -2.89 -0.18
C ASP A 59 -5.00 -2.50 0.29
N MET A 60 -4.89 -1.54 1.21
CA MET A 60 -3.58 -1.16 1.77
C MET A 60 -2.92 -2.32 2.50
N LEU A 61 -3.68 -3.10 3.26
CA LEU A 61 -3.16 -4.29 3.93
C LEU A 61 -2.76 -5.38 2.92
N ALA A 62 -3.51 -5.53 1.84
CA ALA A 62 -3.19 -6.48 0.77
C ALA A 62 -1.90 -6.08 0.04
N ILE A 63 -1.69 -4.80 -0.20
CA ILE A 63 -0.46 -4.28 -0.79
C ILE A 63 0.73 -4.54 0.14
N LYS A 64 0.55 -4.30 1.45
CA LYS A 64 1.59 -4.61 2.44
C LYS A 64 1.97 -6.09 2.40
N ALA A 65 0.98 -6.97 2.39
CA ALA A 65 1.21 -8.42 2.32
C ALA A 65 1.98 -8.80 1.04
N LEU A 66 1.63 -8.21 -0.09
CA LEU A 66 2.35 -8.42 -1.35
C LEU A 66 3.82 -8.00 -1.25
N VAL A 67 4.07 -6.81 -0.71
CA VAL A 67 5.44 -6.28 -0.55
C VAL A 67 6.26 -7.17 0.38
N ASP A 68 5.67 -7.62 1.48
CA ASP A 68 6.31 -8.54 2.42
C ASP A 68 6.62 -9.89 1.76
N ASP A 69 5.70 -10.44 0.99
CA ASP A 69 5.87 -11.72 0.28
C ASP A 69 6.94 -11.62 -0.81
N VAL A 70 6.99 -10.50 -1.53
CA VAL A 70 8.04 -10.24 -2.53
C VAL A 70 9.41 -10.17 -1.85
N LYS A 71 9.49 -9.53 -0.69
CA LYS A 71 10.74 -9.47 0.07
C LYS A 71 11.21 -10.86 0.48
N GLN A 72 10.31 -11.73 0.91
CA GLN A 72 10.65 -13.10 1.26
C GLN A 72 11.08 -13.93 0.05
N ALA A 73 10.39 -13.77 -1.08
CA ALA A 73 10.64 -14.57 -2.28
C ALA A 73 11.89 -14.14 -3.05
N PHE A 74 12.16 -12.85 -3.10
CA PHE A 74 13.22 -12.27 -3.96
C PHE A 74 14.30 -11.54 -3.18
N GLY A 75 14.09 -11.27 -1.89
CA GLY A 75 15.04 -10.49 -1.09
C GLY A 75 15.11 -9.02 -1.50
N VAL A 76 14.07 -8.48 -2.14
CA VAL A 76 14.04 -7.13 -2.67
C VAL A 76 12.88 -6.33 -2.08
N THR A 77 13.12 -5.04 -1.86
CA THR A 77 12.11 -4.09 -1.40
C THR A 77 11.83 -3.08 -2.51
N PRO A 78 10.69 -2.36 -2.44
CA PRO A 78 10.44 -1.26 -3.38
C PRO A 78 11.59 -0.26 -3.38
N THR A 79 11.86 0.32 -4.54
CA THR A 79 12.97 1.28 -4.71
C THR A 79 12.70 2.52 -3.85
N PRO A 80 13.66 2.93 -2.98
CA PRO A 80 13.51 4.12 -2.15
C PRO A 80 13.30 5.39 -2.97
N GLU A 81 12.54 6.32 -2.41
CA GLU A 81 12.29 7.65 -2.97
C GLU A 81 11.54 7.64 -4.32
N LYS A 82 10.96 6.53 -4.72
CA LYS A 82 10.23 6.38 -5.99
C LYS A 82 8.78 6.01 -5.75
N GLY A 83 7.90 6.56 -6.58
CA GLY A 83 6.47 6.29 -6.56
C GLY A 83 5.68 7.27 -5.71
N ASN A 84 4.37 7.34 -5.95
CA ASN A 84 3.50 8.27 -5.21
C ASN A 84 3.26 7.85 -3.75
N LEU A 85 3.50 6.58 -3.43
CA LEU A 85 3.36 6.07 -2.06
C LEU A 85 4.40 6.63 -1.09
N THR A 86 5.50 7.19 -1.59
CA THR A 86 6.50 7.86 -0.74
C THR A 86 5.92 9.07 -0.02
N LYS A 87 4.79 9.59 -0.48
CA LYS A 87 4.09 10.72 0.13
C LYS A 87 3.04 10.28 1.14
N SER A 88 2.90 8.99 1.38
CA SER A 88 1.93 8.43 2.32
C SER A 88 2.63 8.01 3.62
N PRO A 89 2.35 8.68 4.74
CA PRO A 89 2.89 8.26 6.05
C PRO A 89 2.58 6.80 6.37
N ILE A 90 1.38 6.34 6.03
CA ILE A 90 0.98 4.94 6.24
C ILE A 90 1.83 4.00 5.40
N ALA A 91 2.03 4.28 4.12
CA ALA A 91 2.82 3.42 3.25
C ALA A 91 4.26 3.31 3.74
N VAL A 92 4.83 4.40 4.22
CA VAL A 92 6.17 4.42 4.81
C VAL A 92 6.19 3.61 6.10
N ALA A 93 5.20 3.80 6.96
CA ALA A 93 5.09 3.07 8.23
C ALA A 93 4.95 1.55 8.02
N LEU A 94 4.23 1.14 6.98
CA LEU A 94 4.00 -0.27 6.66
C LEU A 94 5.16 -0.93 5.88
N GLY A 95 6.17 -0.16 5.47
CA GLY A 95 7.27 -0.70 4.67
C GLY A 95 6.92 -0.89 3.19
N ILE A 96 5.82 -0.30 2.73
CA ILE A 96 5.44 -0.30 1.31
C ILE A 96 6.27 0.72 0.53
N ALA A 97 6.62 1.83 1.18
CA ALA A 97 7.45 2.87 0.60
C ALA A 97 8.64 3.16 1.51
N TYR A 98 9.75 3.56 0.93
CA TYR A 98 10.99 3.86 1.64
C TYR A 98 11.43 5.28 1.33
N VAL A 99 11.70 6.05 2.38
CA VAL A 99 12.23 7.42 2.29
C VAL A 99 13.41 7.53 3.25
N GLU A 100 14.44 8.31 2.86
CA GLU A 100 15.64 8.48 3.69
C GLU A 100 15.35 9.27 4.96
N ASP A 101 14.54 10.32 4.85
CA ASP A 101 14.23 11.18 5.98
C ASP A 101 12.71 11.39 6.08
N LEU A 102 12.14 10.86 7.15
CA LEU A 102 10.72 10.99 7.44
C LEU A 102 10.29 12.45 7.68
N ASN A 103 11.22 13.30 8.10
CA ASN A 103 10.93 14.70 8.38
C ASN A 103 10.85 15.57 7.11
N ILE A 104 11.31 15.06 5.97
CA ILE A 104 11.28 15.76 4.68
C ILE A 104 10.17 15.20 3.78
N MET A 105 9.11 14.67 4.35
CA MET A 105 7.95 14.29 3.56
C MET A 105 7.29 15.56 3.02
N GLY A 106 7.29 15.70 1.70
CA GLY A 106 6.65 16.84 1.02
C GLY A 106 5.14 16.81 1.16
N ASN A 107 4.44 17.39 0.20
CA ASN A 107 2.99 17.41 0.20
C ASN A 107 2.43 15.98 0.32
N PRO A 108 1.46 15.74 1.22
CA PRO A 108 0.88 14.42 1.36
C PRO A 108 0.18 13.97 0.08
N LEU A 109 0.11 12.64 -0.09
CA LEU A 109 -0.64 12.04 -1.19
C LEU A 109 -2.11 12.49 -1.15
N SER A 110 -2.61 12.97 -2.29
CA SER A 110 -4.02 13.35 -2.38
C SER A 110 -4.91 12.12 -2.52
N TRP A 111 -5.53 11.73 -1.42
CA TRP A 111 -6.49 10.62 -1.44
C TRP A 111 -7.77 10.94 -2.20
N THR A 112 -8.10 12.22 -2.37
CA THR A 112 -9.23 12.65 -3.21
C THR A 112 -8.97 12.32 -4.67
N GLU A 113 -7.78 12.66 -5.19
CA GLU A 113 -7.37 12.27 -6.54
C GLU A 113 -7.28 10.74 -6.66
N MET A 114 -6.79 10.08 -5.63
CA MET A 114 -6.70 8.63 -5.55
C MET A 114 -8.06 7.96 -5.71
N LYS A 115 -9.11 8.53 -5.10
CA LYS A 115 -10.48 8.02 -5.20
C LYS A 115 -10.96 7.99 -6.65
N GLU A 116 -10.61 9.01 -7.44
CA GLU A 116 -11.00 9.10 -8.84
C GLU A 116 -10.19 8.18 -9.74
N GLN A 117 -8.87 8.19 -9.58
CA GLN A 117 -7.94 7.46 -10.45
C GLN A 117 -7.71 6.02 -9.99
N ARG A 118 -7.74 5.78 -8.69
CA ARG A 118 -7.49 4.47 -8.06
C ARG A 118 -6.14 3.86 -8.43
N LEU A 119 -5.18 4.69 -8.81
CA LEU A 119 -3.85 4.27 -9.25
C LEU A 119 -2.80 4.59 -8.19
N LEU A 120 -2.09 3.56 -7.77
CA LEU A 120 -0.85 3.69 -7.01
C LEU A 120 0.29 3.16 -7.85
N LYS A 121 1.47 3.71 -7.66
CA LYS A 121 2.65 3.33 -8.43
C LYS A 121 3.78 2.94 -7.50
N ILE A 122 4.31 1.74 -7.70
CA ILE A 122 5.43 1.20 -6.96
C ILE A 122 6.57 0.91 -7.93
N TYR A 123 7.82 1.07 -7.48
CA TYR A 123 8.99 0.81 -8.29
C TYR A 123 9.81 -0.32 -7.68
N TYR A 124 10.29 -1.20 -8.53
CA TYR A 124 11.27 -2.23 -8.18
C TYR A 124 12.47 -2.12 -9.11
N PRO A 125 13.67 -2.60 -8.70
CA PRO A 125 14.81 -2.67 -9.63
C PRO A 125 14.46 -3.42 -10.91
N GLU A 126 14.99 -2.95 -12.04
CA GLU A 126 14.66 -3.47 -13.37
C GLU A 126 14.80 -4.98 -13.47
N GLU A 127 15.86 -5.54 -12.88
CA GLU A 127 16.14 -6.98 -12.90
C GLU A 127 15.05 -7.82 -12.21
N TYR A 128 14.30 -7.26 -11.28
CA TYR A 128 13.30 -8.00 -10.50
C TYR A 128 11.87 -7.77 -10.96
N ARG A 129 11.56 -6.61 -11.55
CA ARG A 129 10.18 -6.22 -11.85
C ARG A 129 9.41 -7.29 -12.63
N ASN A 130 9.97 -7.80 -13.73
CA ASN A 130 9.29 -8.81 -14.55
C ASN A 130 9.16 -10.15 -13.84
N GLN A 131 10.16 -10.52 -13.06
CA GLN A 131 10.12 -11.74 -12.26
C GLN A 131 9.02 -11.67 -11.19
N ILE A 132 8.87 -10.51 -10.56
CA ILE A 132 7.84 -10.28 -9.53
C ILE A 132 6.44 -10.39 -10.16
N ILE A 133 6.22 -9.77 -11.32
CA ILE A 133 4.94 -9.83 -12.01
C ILE A 133 4.58 -11.27 -12.40
N ASN A 134 5.55 -12.02 -12.94
CA ASN A 134 5.33 -13.43 -13.29
C ASN A 134 5.00 -14.27 -12.05
N TRP A 135 5.73 -14.05 -10.96
CA TRP A 135 5.47 -14.71 -9.69
C TRP A 135 4.08 -14.39 -9.15
N ALA A 136 3.67 -13.11 -9.19
CA ALA A 136 2.35 -12.67 -8.75
C ALA A 136 1.25 -13.34 -9.58
N LYS A 137 1.44 -13.43 -10.89
CA LYS A 137 0.52 -14.10 -11.81
C LYS A 137 0.35 -15.58 -11.42
N GLN A 138 1.44 -16.27 -11.14
CA GLN A 138 1.44 -17.68 -10.71
C GLN A 138 0.75 -17.86 -9.35
N LYS A 139 0.84 -16.88 -8.46
CA LYS A 139 0.19 -16.90 -7.16
C LYS A 139 -1.31 -16.58 -7.21
N GLY A 140 -1.83 -16.26 -8.39
CA GLY A 140 -3.24 -15.99 -8.58
C GLY A 140 -3.65 -14.52 -8.45
N PHE A 141 -2.69 -13.60 -8.40
CA PHE A 141 -3.01 -12.17 -8.42
C PHE A 141 -3.61 -11.77 -9.76
N ASN A 142 -4.58 -10.85 -9.71
CA ASN A 142 -5.21 -10.32 -10.91
C ASN A 142 -4.29 -9.28 -11.56
N THR A 143 -3.62 -9.68 -12.64
CA THR A 143 -2.66 -8.83 -13.35
C THR A 143 -3.25 -8.29 -14.64
N SER A 144 -2.80 -7.08 -15.03
CA SER A 144 -3.20 -6.42 -16.26
C SER A 144 -2.08 -5.46 -16.67
N THR A 145 -2.37 -4.58 -17.61
CA THR A 145 -1.43 -3.54 -18.05
C THR A 145 -2.10 -2.17 -18.02
N TYR A 146 -1.29 -1.15 -17.77
CA TYR A 146 -1.71 0.25 -17.83
C TYR A 146 -0.61 1.03 -18.56
N LEU A 147 -0.95 1.58 -19.72
CA LEU A 147 0.00 2.30 -20.57
C LEU A 147 1.31 1.53 -20.81
N GLY A 148 1.16 0.22 -21.06
CA GLY A 148 2.30 -0.68 -21.33
C GLY A 148 3.03 -1.16 -20.08
N MET A 149 2.66 -0.70 -18.90
CA MET A 149 3.26 -1.13 -17.62
C MET A 149 2.42 -2.22 -16.96
N PRO A 150 3.05 -3.23 -16.34
CA PRO A 150 2.30 -4.24 -15.60
C PRO A 150 1.61 -3.64 -14.38
N MET A 151 0.46 -4.20 -14.05
CA MET A 151 -0.39 -3.71 -12.99
C MET A 151 -1.04 -4.88 -12.25
N ILE A 152 -1.16 -4.78 -10.93
CA ILE A 152 -1.91 -5.72 -10.11
C ILE A 152 -3.19 -5.04 -9.65
N LYS A 153 -4.33 -5.70 -9.86
CA LYS A 153 -5.64 -5.20 -9.44
C LYS A 153 -5.99 -5.74 -8.07
N PHE A 154 -6.21 -4.84 -7.12
CA PHE A 154 -6.83 -5.16 -5.84
C PHE A 154 -8.32 -4.85 -5.92
N SER A 155 -9.06 -4.94 -4.81
CA SER A 155 -10.51 -4.71 -4.83
C SER A 155 -10.90 -3.33 -5.38
N HIS A 156 -10.17 -2.29 -4.97
CA HIS A 156 -10.46 -0.90 -5.35
C HIS A 156 -9.26 -0.15 -5.90
N ILE A 157 -8.05 -0.66 -5.70
CA ILE A 157 -6.80 -0.02 -6.09
C ILE A 157 -6.13 -0.79 -7.23
N PHE A 158 -5.60 -0.05 -8.19
CA PHE A 158 -4.75 -0.58 -9.23
C PHE A 158 -3.30 -0.20 -8.90
N LEU A 159 -2.46 -1.21 -8.66
CA LEU A 159 -1.04 -1.00 -8.34
C LEU A 159 -0.20 -1.17 -9.60
N VAL A 160 0.25 -0.07 -10.16
CA VAL A 160 1.15 -0.07 -11.32
C VAL A 160 2.56 -0.35 -10.81
N MET A 161 3.24 -1.32 -11.42
CA MET A 161 4.60 -1.71 -11.05
C MET A 161 5.57 -1.27 -12.14
N ASP A 162 6.34 -0.25 -11.86
CA ASP A 162 7.36 0.26 -12.76
C ASP A 162 8.74 -0.26 -12.36
N ARG A 163 9.73 0.06 -13.15
CA ARG A 163 11.11 -0.38 -12.96
C ARG A 163 12.04 0.81 -12.77
N THR A 164 13.00 0.63 -11.86
CA THR A 164 14.08 1.58 -11.69
C THR A 164 15.30 1.07 -12.45
N LYS A 165 15.80 1.86 -13.38
CA LYS A 165 17.04 1.58 -14.07
C LYS A 165 18.21 2.03 -13.22
N GLU A 166 19.23 1.21 -13.13
CA GLU A 166 20.48 1.63 -12.50
C GLU A 166 21.12 2.74 -13.33
N ALA A 167 21.53 3.78 -12.63
CA ALA A 167 22.23 4.89 -13.26
C ALA A 167 23.66 4.50 -13.61
#